data_cd2e0b54c1a545217a94d4c15a0990e5
#
_entry.id   cd2e0b54c1a545217a94d4c15a0990e5
#
_cell.length_a   1.000
_cell.length_b   1.000
_cell.length_c   1.000
_cell.angle_alpha   90.00
_cell.angle_beta   90.00
_cell.angle_gamma   90.00
#
_symmetry.space_group_name_H-M   'P 1'
#
loop_
_entity.id
_entity.type
_entity.pdbx_description
1 polymer ?
#
loop_
_entity_poly.entity_id
_entity_poly.type
_entity_poly.pdbx_seq_one_letter_code
_entity_poly.pdbx_strand_id
1 'polypeptide(L)'
;MSQATAPARAYNHFPAPRKFVRGKRRFSVYWTWSYPWEANRDVTEMDNRFSTMTEVRRVAWPAYESIEYSEKAFLQGIAGTLELFHLSIVSFQTLVGEVTGQPVGVYQRIDQAGQRLPIDERVLADTDTLMVFGLDHLVTEQEASPDEIEAIREFLKREGTCLVLSPHHDVGVSTDLRERAMEYAHHGDPLVPRQQRFGKYTRSLMKGLGVPVENRYGLRPATVSGTSRLVPLSVTGDLDTRRWLDGVATFNFHMHLPHYAVTTDDPKAIHVLARQPIDMSKPHPFIEAGNTEFNMFLWMPPCGERAGDILLADSTIFTTLFGGDESLERFWKNVAIK
;
A
#
# COMPACT_ATOMS: atom_id res chain seq x y z
N MET A 1 15.32 28.81 -18.01
CA MET A 1 13.93 28.48 -17.64
C MET A 1 13.84 26.96 -17.55
N SER A 2 13.86 26.40 -16.35
CA SER A 2 13.66 24.96 -16.13
C SER A 2 12.20 24.67 -16.48
N GLN A 3 11.96 23.87 -17.50
CA GLN A 3 10.64 23.31 -17.73
C GLN A 3 10.35 22.39 -16.54
N ALA A 4 9.44 22.82 -15.66
CA ALA A 4 8.86 21.94 -14.68
C ALA A 4 8.27 20.75 -15.46
N THR A 5 8.90 19.60 -15.35
CA THR A 5 8.36 18.35 -15.90
C THR A 5 7.02 18.13 -15.23
N ALA A 6 5.96 18.08 -16.01
CA ALA A 6 4.65 17.72 -15.50
C ALA A 6 4.79 16.42 -14.67
N PRO A 7 4.13 16.33 -13.49
CA PRO A 7 4.21 15.13 -12.68
C PRO A 7 3.81 13.92 -13.52
N ALA A 8 4.54 12.83 -13.35
CA ALA A 8 4.21 11.58 -14.03
C ALA A 8 2.76 11.21 -13.69
N ARG A 9 1.90 11.16 -14.69
CA ARG A 9 0.51 10.80 -14.50
C ARG A 9 0.40 9.29 -14.36
N ALA A 10 -0.52 8.83 -13.51
CA ALA A 10 -0.77 7.42 -13.25
C ALA A 10 -1.50 6.73 -14.44
N TYR A 11 -0.92 6.77 -15.63
CA TYR A 11 -1.42 6.10 -16.82
C TYR A 11 -0.45 5.00 -17.25
N ASN A 12 -0.96 3.95 -17.87
CA ASN A 12 -0.14 2.92 -18.51
C ASN A 12 0.54 3.45 -19.77
N HIS A 13 1.45 4.36 -19.58
CA HIS A 13 2.36 4.80 -20.64
C HIS A 13 3.78 4.48 -20.22
N PHE A 14 4.60 4.11 -21.15
CA PHE A 14 6.01 3.91 -20.90
C PHE A 14 6.67 5.25 -20.64
N PRO A 15 7.36 5.43 -19.50
CA PRO A 15 8.18 6.61 -19.31
C PRO A 15 9.23 6.67 -20.44
N ALA A 16 9.63 7.89 -20.82
CA ALA A 16 10.75 8.06 -21.74
C ALA A 16 11.97 7.27 -21.20
N PRO A 17 12.77 6.63 -22.08
CA PRO A 17 13.93 5.87 -21.68
C PRO A 17 14.79 6.67 -20.70
N ARG A 18 14.96 6.16 -19.49
CA ARG A 18 15.75 6.81 -18.46
C ARG A 18 17.21 6.52 -18.73
N LYS A 19 18.04 7.54 -18.64
CA LYS A 19 19.48 7.30 -18.60
C LYS A 19 19.80 6.57 -17.30
N PHE A 20 20.30 5.35 -17.43
CA PHE A 20 20.84 4.62 -16.31
C PHE A 20 22.03 5.37 -15.71
N VAL A 21 22.00 5.61 -14.40
CA VAL A 21 23.14 6.15 -13.66
C VAL A 21 23.53 5.11 -12.64
N ARG A 22 24.68 4.48 -12.83
CA ARG A 22 25.20 3.44 -11.93
C ARG A 22 25.32 3.99 -10.50
N GLY A 23 24.84 3.21 -9.52
CA GLY A 23 24.88 3.58 -8.09
C GLY A 23 23.75 4.49 -7.64
N LYS A 24 22.78 4.79 -8.49
CA LYS A 24 21.56 5.52 -8.15
C LYS A 24 20.36 4.58 -8.17
N ARG A 25 19.74 4.38 -7.00
CA ARG A 25 18.56 3.48 -6.86
C ARG A 25 17.37 4.03 -7.66
N ARG A 26 16.72 3.17 -8.40
CA ARG A 26 15.55 3.49 -9.24
C ARG A 26 14.29 2.91 -8.62
N PHE A 27 13.31 3.76 -8.40
CA PHE A 27 12.02 3.39 -7.82
C PHE A 27 10.94 3.30 -8.87
N SER A 28 10.08 2.32 -8.75
CA SER A 28 8.84 2.21 -9.51
C SER A 28 7.67 1.90 -8.58
N VAL A 29 6.62 2.69 -8.67
CA VAL A 29 5.35 2.47 -8.00
C VAL A 29 4.41 1.80 -8.99
N TYR A 30 3.81 0.70 -8.58
CA TYR A 30 2.87 -0.07 -9.36
C TYR A 30 1.53 -0.11 -8.61
N TRP A 31 0.55 0.62 -9.15
CA TRP A 31 -0.79 0.68 -8.59
C TRP A 31 -1.64 -0.48 -9.08
N THR A 32 -2.24 -1.21 -8.15
CA THR A 32 -3.35 -2.12 -8.44
C THR A 32 -4.62 -1.51 -7.87
N TRP A 33 -5.63 -1.34 -8.70
CA TRP A 33 -6.91 -0.76 -8.34
C TRP A 33 -8.03 -1.46 -9.11
N SER A 34 -9.24 -1.33 -8.61
CA SER A 34 -10.39 -1.96 -9.21
C SER A 34 -10.92 -1.16 -10.39
N TYR A 35 -11.15 -1.83 -11.51
CA TYR A 35 -11.80 -1.25 -12.67
C TYR A 35 -13.21 -1.84 -12.82
N PRO A 36 -14.27 -1.02 -12.98
CA PRO A 36 -15.63 -1.50 -13.00
C PRO A 36 -15.92 -2.61 -14.01
N TRP A 37 -15.38 -2.51 -15.20
CA TRP A 37 -15.59 -3.49 -16.26
C TRP A 37 -15.07 -4.91 -15.93
N GLU A 38 -14.12 -5.03 -15.04
CA GLU A 38 -13.60 -6.34 -14.61
C GLU A 38 -14.64 -7.14 -13.84
N ALA A 39 -15.53 -6.46 -13.13
CA ALA A 39 -16.56 -7.12 -12.35
C ALA A 39 -17.75 -7.57 -13.21
N ASN A 40 -17.87 -7.08 -14.46
CA ASN A 40 -19.02 -7.32 -15.35
C ASN A 40 -20.37 -7.15 -14.61
N ARG A 41 -20.52 -6.03 -13.90
CA ARG A 41 -21.63 -5.79 -13.00
C ARG A 41 -22.24 -4.41 -13.19
N ASP A 42 -23.49 -4.27 -12.74
CA ASP A 42 -24.16 -2.99 -12.66
C ASP A 42 -23.40 -1.99 -11.75
N VAL A 43 -23.42 -0.71 -12.11
CA VAL A 43 -22.73 0.36 -11.38
C VAL A 43 -23.20 0.45 -9.93
N THR A 44 -24.48 0.21 -9.67
CA THR A 44 -25.04 0.24 -8.31
C THR A 44 -24.52 -0.89 -7.42
N GLU A 45 -24.22 -2.05 -8.01
CA GLU A 45 -23.57 -3.15 -7.29
C GLU A 45 -22.09 -2.87 -7.02
N MET A 46 -21.44 -2.12 -7.90
CA MET A 46 -20.01 -1.81 -7.78
C MET A 46 -19.69 -0.85 -6.64
N ASP A 47 -20.59 0.05 -6.28
CA ASP A 47 -20.40 1.03 -5.22
C ASP A 47 -20.01 0.38 -3.88
N ASN A 48 -20.65 -0.73 -3.53
CA ASN A 48 -20.33 -1.50 -2.32
C ASN A 48 -19.08 -2.38 -2.44
N ARG A 49 -18.53 -2.54 -3.63
CA ARG A 49 -17.44 -3.49 -3.93
C ARG A 49 -16.11 -2.80 -4.17
N PHE A 50 -16.17 -1.54 -4.60
CA PHE A 50 -15.02 -0.69 -4.84
C PHE A 50 -14.96 0.43 -3.80
N SER A 51 -15.05 0.03 -2.55
CA SER A 51 -15.25 0.92 -1.40
C SER A 51 -14.20 2.02 -1.28
N THR A 52 -12.93 1.75 -1.57
CA THR A 52 -11.90 2.80 -1.55
C THR A 52 -12.22 3.92 -2.55
N MET A 53 -12.70 3.57 -3.75
CA MET A 53 -13.12 4.55 -4.74
C MET A 53 -14.32 5.36 -4.24
N THR A 54 -15.28 4.70 -3.62
CA THR A 54 -16.45 5.33 -3.05
C THR A 54 -16.09 6.25 -1.89
N GLU A 55 -15.27 5.79 -0.95
CA GLU A 55 -14.80 6.60 0.17
C GLU A 55 -14.07 7.87 -0.28
N VAL A 56 -13.10 7.72 -1.15
CA VAL A 56 -12.33 8.86 -1.66
C VAL A 56 -13.24 9.83 -2.41
N ARG A 57 -14.18 9.32 -3.22
CA ARG A 57 -15.16 10.16 -3.90
C ARG A 57 -16.01 10.95 -2.91
N ARG A 58 -16.52 10.32 -1.86
CA ARG A 58 -17.34 10.95 -0.83
C ARG A 58 -16.59 12.01 -0.05
N VAL A 59 -15.35 11.73 0.31
CA VAL A 59 -14.51 12.69 1.05
C VAL A 59 -14.05 13.85 0.17
N ALA A 60 -13.54 13.55 -1.04
CA ALA A 60 -12.97 14.57 -1.91
C ALA A 60 -14.00 15.33 -2.73
N TRP A 61 -15.14 14.70 -3.06
CA TRP A 61 -16.19 15.28 -3.89
C TRP A 61 -17.60 15.01 -3.34
N PRO A 62 -17.95 15.49 -2.14
CA PRO A 62 -19.23 15.19 -1.49
C PRO A 62 -20.45 15.68 -2.30
N ALA A 63 -20.28 16.69 -3.16
CA ALA A 63 -21.35 17.17 -4.04
C ALA A 63 -21.82 16.11 -5.06
N TYR A 64 -21.01 15.11 -5.37
CA TYR A 64 -21.36 14.03 -6.30
C TYR A 64 -22.25 12.96 -5.67
N GLU A 65 -22.40 12.92 -4.37
CA GLU A 65 -23.28 11.96 -3.70
C GLU A 65 -24.78 12.18 -3.98
N SER A 66 -25.15 13.41 -4.29
CA SER A 66 -26.53 13.74 -4.67
C SER A 66 -26.88 13.40 -6.12
N ILE A 67 -25.89 13.00 -6.91
CA ILE A 67 -26.08 12.62 -8.30
C ILE A 67 -26.41 11.13 -8.35
N GLU A 68 -27.49 10.79 -9.05
CA GLU A 68 -27.84 9.38 -9.34
C GLU A 68 -26.60 8.63 -9.85
N TYR A 69 -26.43 7.42 -9.36
CA TYR A 69 -25.34 6.54 -9.80
C TYR A 69 -25.49 6.25 -11.28
N SER A 70 -24.78 7.00 -12.11
CA SER A 70 -24.63 6.73 -13.53
C SER A 70 -23.24 6.20 -13.80
N GLU A 71 -23.10 5.37 -14.81
CA GLU A 71 -21.80 4.87 -15.25
C GLU A 71 -20.80 6.03 -15.48
N LYS A 72 -21.25 7.12 -16.09
CA LYS A 72 -20.43 8.31 -16.31
C LYS A 72 -19.96 8.96 -15.01
N ALA A 73 -20.83 9.13 -14.02
CA ALA A 73 -20.48 9.72 -12.73
C ALA A 73 -19.51 8.81 -11.96
N PHE A 74 -19.70 7.50 -12.04
CA PHE A 74 -18.81 6.53 -11.42
C PHE A 74 -17.41 6.57 -12.06
N LEU A 75 -17.31 6.56 -13.38
CA LEU A 75 -16.03 6.66 -14.09
C LEU A 75 -15.30 7.98 -13.83
N GLN A 76 -16.03 9.09 -13.70
CA GLN A 76 -15.45 10.37 -13.29
C GLN A 76 -14.91 10.30 -11.85
N GLY A 77 -15.63 9.64 -10.95
CA GLY A 77 -15.17 9.39 -9.58
C GLY A 77 -13.88 8.58 -9.54
N ILE A 78 -13.77 7.53 -10.36
CA ILE A 78 -12.55 6.74 -10.51
C ILE A 78 -11.39 7.61 -10.99
N ALA A 79 -11.58 8.40 -12.04
CA ALA A 79 -10.53 9.25 -12.58
C ALA A 79 -10.01 10.24 -11.52
N GLY A 80 -10.92 10.85 -10.75
CA GLY A 80 -10.56 11.74 -9.65
C GLY A 80 -9.84 11.02 -8.51
N THR A 81 -10.24 9.81 -8.18
CA THR A 81 -9.58 8.99 -7.17
C THR A 81 -8.15 8.62 -7.57
N LEU A 82 -7.94 8.23 -8.82
CA LEU A 82 -6.61 7.93 -9.34
C LEU A 82 -5.70 9.15 -9.33
N GLU A 83 -6.23 10.31 -9.67
CA GLU A 83 -5.49 11.58 -9.57
C GLU A 83 -5.12 11.89 -8.13
N LEU A 84 -6.04 11.69 -7.17
CA LEU A 84 -5.74 11.86 -5.75
C LEU A 84 -4.66 10.89 -5.28
N PHE A 85 -4.70 9.63 -5.66
CA PHE A 85 -3.65 8.66 -5.33
C PHE A 85 -2.30 9.09 -5.89
N HIS A 86 -2.27 9.58 -7.12
CA HIS A 86 -1.07 10.13 -7.71
C HIS A 86 -0.55 11.34 -6.92
N LEU A 87 -1.42 12.31 -6.63
CA LEU A 87 -1.06 13.50 -5.86
C LEU A 87 -0.62 13.15 -4.45
N SER A 88 -1.19 12.12 -3.84
CA SER A 88 -0.87 11.70 -2.47
C SER A 88 0.59 11.29 -2.29
N ILE A 89 1.24 10.75 -3.32
CA ILE A 89 2.64 10.29 -3.27
C ILE A 89 3.63 11.28 -3.90
N VAL A 90 3.20 12.48 -4.29
CA VAL A 90 4.09 13.48 -4.93
C VAL A 90 5.25 13.87 -4.03
N SER A 91 5.01 14.05 -2.73
CA SER A 91 6.07 14.38 -1.76
C SER A 91 7.11 13.26 -1.67
N PHE A 92 6.67 12.00 -1.64
CA PHE A 92 7.55 10.84 -1.69
C PHE A 92 8.36 10.80 -2.98
N GLN A 93 7.71 10.98 -4.14
CA GLN A 93 8.36 10.99 -5.45
C GLN A 93 9.43 12.08 -5.54
N THR A 94 9.10 13.29 -5.06
CA THR A 94 10.01 14.44 -5.06
C THR A 94 11.24 14.14 -4.22
N LEU A 95 11.05 13.72 -2.95
CA LEU A 95 12.14 13.43 -2.04
C LEU A 95 13.04 12.30 -2.56
N VAL A 96 12.45 11.20 -3.04
CA VAL A 96 13.22 10.08 -3.62
C VAL A 96 13.98 10.54 -4.86
N GLY A 97 13.34 11.33 -5.73
CA GLY A 97 13.99 11.91 -6.90
C GLY A 97 15.19 12.80 -6.56
N GLU A 98 15.08 13.61 -5.51
CA GLU A 98 16.17 14.45 -5.01
C GLU A 98 17.33 13.61 -4.43
N VAL A 99 16.99 12.61 -3.60
CA VAL A 99 17.98 11.76 -2.93
C VAL A 99 18.72 10.86 -3.93
N THR A 100 18.01 10.26 -4.88
CA THR A 100 18.58 9.29 -5.82
C THR A 100 19.08 9.93 -7.11
N GLY A 101 18.60 11.13 -7.44
CA GLY A 101 18.82 11.77 -8.73
C GLY A 101 18.09 11.06 -9.88
N GLN A 102 17.09 10.23 -9.59
CA GLN A 102 16.31 9.47 -10.55
C GLN A 102 14.81 9.73 -10.33
N PRO A 103 14.01 9.95 -11.39
CA PRO A 103 12.56 10.07 -11.23
C PRO A 103 11.96 8.72 -10.83
N VAL A 104 10.93 8.76 -9.98
CA VAL A 104 10.13 7.59 -9.64
C VAL A 104 9.21 7.25 -10.80
N GLY A 105 9.26 6.01 -11.28
CA GLY A 105 8.31 5.50 -12.28
C GLY A 105 6.96 5.23 -11.63
N VAL A 106 5.87 5.54 -12.33
CA VAL A 106 4.52 5.23 -11.87
C VAL A 106 3.79 4.44 -12.94
N TYR A 107 3.31 3.28 -12.56
CA TYR A 107 2.58 2.36 -13.43
C TYR A 107 1.21 2.05 -12.82
N GLN A 108 0.24 1.79 -13.64
CA GLN A 108 -1.05 1.23 -13.26
C GLN A 108 -1.19 -0.16 -13.87
N ARG A 109 -1.64 -1.13 -13.07
CA ARG A 109 -1.97 -2.46 -13.58
C ARG A 109 -3.06 -2.41 -14.64
N ILE A 110 -4.05 -1.57 -14.40
CA ILE A 110 -5.15 -1.33 -15.34
C ILE A 110 -5.29 0.16 -15.54
N ASP A 111 -5.27 0.61 -16.78
CA ASP A 111 -5.49 2.01 -17.12
C ASP A 111 -7.00 2.36 -17.19
N GLN A 112 -7.29 3.62 -17.46
CA GLN A 112 -8.67 4.11 -17.58
C GLN A 112 -9.45 3.49 -18.76
N ALA A 113 -8.75 2.90 -19.73
CA ALA A 113 -9.34 2.19 -20.86
C ALA A 113 -9.51 0.68 -20.58
N GLY A 114 -9.14 0.20 -19.39
CA GLY A 114 -9.19 -1.20 -19.02
C GLY A 114 -8.04 -2.04 -19.58
N GLN A 115 -6.99 -1.40 -20.11
CA GLN A 115 -5.83 -2.12 -20.62
C GLN A 115 -4.93 -2.56 -19.46
N ARG A 116 -4.51 -3.83 -19.49
CA ARG A 116 -3.67 -4.42 -18.44
C ARG A 116 -2.19 -4.30 -18.79
N LEU A 117 -1.40 -3.87 -17.82
CA LEU A 117 0.06 -3.92 -17.83
C LEU A 117 0.50 -4.96 -16.78
N PRO A 118 0.91 -6.16 -17.17
CA PRO A 118 1.49 -7.11 -16.21
C PRO A 118 2.86 -6.64 -15.71
N ILE A 119 3.28 -7.14 -14.55
CA ILE A 119 4.66 -6.94 -14.07
C ILE A 119 5.58 -7.85 -14.86
N ASP A 120 6.30 -7.29 -15.79
CA ASP A 120 7.27 -7.95 -16.64
C ASP A 120 8.53 -7.09 -16.84
N GLU A 121 9.36 -7.43 -17.79
CA GLU A 121 10.60 -6.70 -18.09
C GLU A 121 10.35 -5.19 -18.35
N ARG A 122 9.21 -4.82 -18.92
CA ARG A 122 8.87 -3.41 -19.18
C ARG A 122 8.79 -2.57 -17.90
N VAL A 123 8.41 -3.19 -16.78
CA VAL A 123 8.35 -2.56 -15.45
C VAL A 123 9.68 -2.76 -14.71
N LEU A 124 10.30 -3.93 -14.84
CA LEU A 124 11.41 -4.37 -13.97
C LEU A 124 12.79 -4.03 -14.50
N ALA A 125 12.99 -3.83 -15.82
CA ALA A 125 14.31 -3.58 -16.41
C ALA A 125 15.02 -2.36 -15.82
N ASP A 126 14.28 -1.30 -15.57
CA ASP A 126 14.78 -0.04 -15.03
C ASP A 126 14.37 0.21 -13.57
N THR A 127 14.14 -0.86 -12.81
CA THR A 127 13.67 -0.81 -11.42
C THR A 127 14.67 -1.49 -10.50
N ASP A 128 15.01 -0.85 -9.38
CA ASP A 128 15.76 -1.44 -8.27
C ASP A 128 14.85 -1.64 -7.05
N THR A 129 13.89 -0.74 -6.82
CA THR A 129 12.82 -0.92 -5.83
C THR A 129 11.47 -0.86 -6.51
N LEU A 130 10.74 -1.97 -6.50
CA LEU A 130 9.36 -2.05 -6.95
C LEU A 130 8.42 -1.96 -5.76
N MET A 131 7.47 -1.02 -5.80
CA MET A 131 6.45 -0.82 -4.77
C MET A 131 5.08 -1.18 -5.35
N VAL A 132 4.46 -2.25 -4.85
CA VAL A 132 3.16 -2.73 -5.31
C VAL A 132 2.08 -2.31 -4.33
N PHE A 133 1.29 -1.31 -4.70
CA PHE A 133 0.21 -0.76 -3.88
C PHE A 133 -1.12 -1.41 -4.23
N GLY A 134 -1.63 -2.24 -3.32
CA GLY A 134 -2.79 -3.11 -3.51
C GLY A 134 -4.09 -2.48 -3.04
N LEU A 135 -4.78 -1.78 -3.93
CA LEU A 135 -6.09 -1.16 -3.69
C LEU A 135 -7.23 -1.80 -4.52
N ASP A 136 -6.94 -2.89 -5.21
CA ASP A 136 -7.92 -3.68 -5.94
C ASP A 136 -8.80 -4.47 -4.98
N HIS A 137 -10.08 -4.62 -5.30
CA HIS A 137 -11.02 -5.38 -4.48
C HIS A 137 -11.04 -6.86 -4.88
N LEU A 138 -11.35 -7.74 -3.92
CA LEU A 138 -11.46 -9.19 -4.16
C LEU A 138 -12.40 -9.59 -5.29
N VAL A 139 -13.48 -8.81 -5.52
CA VAL A 139 -14.46 -9.14 -6.58
C VAL A 139 -13.93 -8.94 -7.98
N THR A 140 -12.83 -8.19 -8.17
CA THR A 140 -12.22 -7.99 -9.48
C THR A 140 -11.42 -9.18 -9.95
N GLU A 141 -11.18 -10.15 -9.05
CA GLU A 141 -10.45 -11.37 -9.35
C GLU A 141 -9.06 -11.14 -9.98
N GLN A 142 -8.45 -10.00 -9.73
CA GLN A 142 -7.08 -9.74 -10.16
C GLN A 142 -6.13 -10.66 -9.39
N GLU A 143 -5.42 -11.48 -10.12
CA GLU A 143 -4.40 -12.36 -9.56
C GLU A 143 -3.09 -12.20 -10.33
N ALA A 144 -1.98 -12.36 -9.63
CA ALA A 144 -0.68 -12.42 -10.24
C ALA A 144 -0.57 -13.72 -11.05
N SER A 145 -0.23 -13.60 -12.32
CA SER A 145 0.00 -14.77 -13.16
C SER A 145 1.31 -15.49 -12.79
N PRO A 146 1.47 -16.75 -13.15
CA PRO A 146 2.75 -17.46 -12.97
C PRO A 146 3.92 -16.71 -13.59
N ASP A 147 3.73 -16.09 -14.75
CA ASP A 147 4.78 -15.34 -15.44
C ASP A 147 5.17 -14.06 -14.66
N GLU A 148 4.20 -13.36 -14.06
CA GLU A 148 4.48 -12.21 -13.21
C GLU A 148 5.23 -12.60 -11.94
N ILE A 149 4.85 -13.72 -11.31
CA ILE A 149 5.52 -14.25 -10.12
C ILE A 149 6.96 -14.63 -10.47
N GLU A 150 7.18 -15.29 -11.60
CA GLU A 150 8.53 -15.66 -12.04
C GLU A 150 9.38 -14.43 -12.39
N ALA A 151 8.81 -13.46 -13.10
CA ALA A 151 9.50 -12.20 -13.39
C ALA A 151 9.99 -11.49 -12.12
N ILE A 152 9.16 -11.48 -11.06
CA ILE A 152 9.55 -10.91 -9.77
C ILE A 152 10.60 -11.77 -9.06
N ARG A 153 10.53 -13.10 -9.15
CA ARG A 153 11.60 -13.97 -8.61
C ARG A 153 12.93 -13.67 -9.27
N GLU A 154 12.97 -13.57 -10.59
CA GLU A 154 14.18 -13.22 -11.33
C GLU A 154 14.67 -11.80 -10.97
N PHE A 155 13.76 -10.85 -10.82
CA PHE A 155 14.08 -9.52 -10.32
C PHE A 155 14.77 -9.58 -8.95
N LEU A 156 14.26 -10.39 -8.03
CA LEU A 156 14.78 -10.51 -6.66
C LEU A 156 16.08 -11.34 -6.56
N LYS A 157 16.53 -12.03 -7.62
CA LYS A 157 17.87 -12.64 -7.65
C LYS A 157 18.98 -11.60 -7.80
N ARG A 158 18.66 -10.41 -8.28
CA ARG A 158 19.65 -9.32 -8.43
C ARG A 158 19.95 -8.68 -7.07
N GLU A 159 21.23 -8.50 -6.77
CA GLU A 159 21.67 -7.77 -5.59
C GLU A 159 21.14 -6.33 -5.58
N GLY A 160 20.81 -5.84 -4.39
CA GLY A 160 20.32 -4.48 -4.19
C GLY A 160 18.88 -4.22 -4.64
N THR A 161 18.16 -5.24 -5.11
CA THR A 161 16.73 -5.08 -5.41
C THR A 161 15.89 -5.14 -4.14
N CYS A 162 14.75 -4.45 -4.18
CA CYS A 162 13.78 -4.44 -3.11
C CYS A 162 12.35 -4.50 -3.67
N LEU A 163 11.52 -5.35 -3.10
CA LEU A 163 10.09 -5.42 -3.38
C LEU A 163 9.33 -4.95 -2.15
N VAL A 164 8.54 -3.89 -2.29
CA VAL A 164 7.63 -3.42 -1.25
C VAL A 164 6.23 -3.87 -1.60
N LEU A 165 5.62 -4.68 -0.74
CA LEU A 165 4.26 -5.19 -0.90
C LEU A 165 3.34 -4.46 0.08
N SER A 166 2.32 -3.82 -0.46
CA SER A 166 1.37 -2.99 0.31
C SER A 166 -0.07 -3.44 0.05
N PRO A 167 -0.47 -4.64 0.50
CA PRO A 167 -1.87 -5.01 0.45
C PRO A 167 -2.64 -4.18 1.47
N HIS A 168 -3.74 -3.56 1.03
CA HIS A 168 -4.59 -2.81 1.95
C HIS A 168 -5.37 -3.74 2.88
N HIS A 169 -5.86 -3.24 4.02
CA HIS A 169 -6.56 -4.02 5.05
C HIS A 169 -7.97 -4.45 4.62
N ASP A 170 -8.54 -5.37 5.39
CA ASP A 170 -9.95 -5.76 5.32
C ASP A 170 -10.74 -5.14 6.48
N VAL A 171 -12.04 -4.90 6.28
CA VAL A 171 -13.00 -4.49 7.31
C VAL A 171 -14.30 -5.25 7.15
N GLY A 172 -14.89 -5.69 8.24
CA GLY A 172 -16.19 -6.35 8.25
C GLY A 172 -16.19 -7.77 7.68
N VAL A 173 -15.07 -8.47 7.77
CA VAL A 173 -14.89 -9.81 7.19
C VAL A 173 -15.43 -10.91 8.09
N SER A 174 -15.53 -10.69 9.40
CA SER A 174 -16.03 -11.70 10.34
C SER A 174 -17.46 -12.13 9.98
N THR A 175 -17.72 -13.42 10.08
CA THR A 175 -19.06 -14.00 9.96
C THR A 175 -19.88 -13.77 11.23
N ASP A 176 -19.24 -13.55 12.36
CA ASP A 176 -19.89 -13.15 13.60
C ASP A 176 -20.33 -11.68 13.53
N LEU A 177 -21.62 -11.44 13.78
CA LEU A 177 -22.22 -10.10 13.66
C LEU A 177 -21.68 -9.12 14.72
N ARG A 178 -21.37 -9.61 15.94
CA ARG A 178 -20.81 -8.79 17.02
C ARG A 178 -19.40 -8.34 16.66
N GLU A 179 -18.56 -9.28 16.25
CA GLU A 179 -17.18 -8.97 15.83
C GLU A 179 -17.19 -8.00 14.66
N ARG A 180 -18.03 -8.25 13.64
CA ARG A 180 -18.17 -7.35 12.49
C ARG A 180 -18.57 -5.92 12.89
N ALA A 181 -19.52 -5.80 13.83
CA ALA A 181 -19.91 -4.49 14.34
C ALA A 181 -18.76 -3.80 15.09
N MET A 182 -17.93 -4.57 15.81
CA MET A 182 -16.75 -4.04 16.48
C MET A 182 -15.68 -3.58 15.47
N GLU A 183 -15.44 -4.35 14.41
CA GLU A 183 -14.52 -3.95 13.31
C GLU A 183 -14.94 -2.59 12.73
N TYR A 184 -16.22 -2.40 12.43
CA TYR A 184 -16.72 -1.11 11.91
C TYR A 184 -16.59 0.04 12.92
N ALA A 185 -16.92 -0.23 14.19
CA ALA A 185 -16.81 0.78 15.25
C ALA A 185 -15.35 1.20 15.48
N HIS A 186 -14.42 0.26 15.39
CA HIS A 186 -13.00 0.51 15.52
C HIS A 186 -12.44 1.28 14.32
N HIS A 187 -12.83 0.91 13.11
CA HIS A 187 -12.43 1.60 11.88
C HIS A 187 -12.83 3.08 11.96
N GLY A 188 -14.02 3.37 12.46
CA GLY A 188 -14.45 4.74 12.79
C GLY A 188 -14.75 5.61 11.60
N ASP A 189 -14.90 5.04 10.41
CA ASP A 189 -15.35 5.73 9.21
C ASP A 189 -16.81 5.39 8.93
N PRO A 190 -17.75 6.35 9.09
CA PRO A 190 -19.16 6.12 8.83
C PRO A 190 -19.49 5.93 7.35
N LEU A 191 -18.55 6.27 6.46
CA LEU A 191 -18.70 6.14 5.01
C LEU A 191 -18.27 4.77 4.49
N VAL A 192 -17.64 3.96 5.34
CA VAL A 192 -17.18 2.61 4.96
C VAL A 192 -18.38 1.73 4.62
N PRO A 193 -18.44 1.12 3.43
CA PRO A 193 -19.43 0.12 3.10
C PRO A 193 -19.36 -1.08 4.05
N ARG A 194 -20.42 -1.87 4.10
CA ARG A 194 -20.57 -3.00 5.05
C ARG A 194 -19.44 -4.02 5.05
N GLN A 195 -18.66 -4.11 3.98
CA GLN A 195 -17.52 -4.99 3.89
C GLN A 195 -16.51 -4.43 2.91
N GLN A 196 -15.25 -4.36 3.34
CA GLN A 196 -14.13 -4.00 2.48
C GLN A 196 -13.13 -5.15 2.46
N ARG A 197 -12.67 -5.52 1.27
CA ARG A 197 -11.62 -6.52 1.08
C ARG A 197 -10.74 -6.12 -0.08
N PHE A 198 -9.51 -5.74 0.22
CA PHE A 198 -8.59 -5.14 -0.72
C PHE A 198 -7.32 -5.97 -0.94
N GLY A 199 -6.59 -5.58 -2.00
CA GLY A 199 -5.27 -6.08 -2.30
C GLY A 199 -5.24 -7.52 -2.75
N LYS A 200 -6.24 -7.98 -3.50
CA LYS A 200 -6.27 -9.37 -3.98
C LYS A 200 -5.05 -9.69 -4.83
N TYR A 201 -4.69 -8.79 -5.75
CA TYR A 201 -3.50 -8.98 -6.58
C TYR A 201 -2.24 -9.11 -5.72
N THR A 202 -2.02 -8.15 -4.80
CA THR A 202 -0.85 -8.16 -3.93
C THR A 202 -0.82 -9.39 -3.02
N ARG A 203 -1.97 -9.83 -2.51
CA ARG A 203 -2.08 -11.07 -1.71
C ARG A 203 -1.75 -12.32 -2.54
N SER A 204 -2.22 -12.37 -3.79
CA SER A 204 -1.90 -13.48 -4.70
C SER A 204 -0.40 -13.52 -5.02
N LEU A 205 0.21 -12.34 -5.18
CA LEU A 205 1.64 -12.20 -5.38
C LEU A 205 2.42 -12.65 -4.14
N MET A 206 2.02 -12.22 -2.93
CA MET A 206 2.59 -12.69 -1.67
C MET A 206 2.56 -14.21 -1.57
N LYS A 207 1.41 -14.81 -1.85
CA LYS A 207 1.24 -16.28 -1.88
C LYS A 207 2.17 -16.94 -2.89
N GLY A 208 2.24 -16.41 -4.11
CA GLY A 208 3.10 -16.94 -5.19
C GLY A 208 4.58 -16.85 -4.85
N LEU A 209 4.99 -15.84 -4.11
CA LEU A 209 6.38 -15.65 -3.66
C LEU A 209 6.72 -16.41 -2.35
N GLY A 210 5.74 -17.05 -1.72
CA GLY A 210 5.93 -17.74 -0.45
C GLY A 210 6.14 -16.78 0.74
N VAL A 211 5.57 -15.59 0.70
CA VAL A 211 5.62 -14.63 1.82
C VAL A 211 4.72 -15.13 2.95
N PRO A 212 5.26 -15.45 4.14
CA PRO A 212 4.52 -16.09 5.22
C PRO A 212 3.75 -15.06 6.06
N VAL A 213 2.91 -14.26 5.41
CA VAL A 213 2.13 -13.19 6.06
C VAL A 213 0.74 -13.11 5.46
N GLU A 214 -0.23 -12.92 6.33
CA GLU A 214 -1.57 -12.48 5.96
C GLU A 214 -1.77 -11.03 6.40
N ASN A 215 -2.23 -10.16 5.52
CA ASN A 215 -2.74 -8.88 5.96
C ASN A 215 -4.19 -9.07 6.45
N ARG A 216 -4.49 -8.48 7.59
CA ARG A 216 -5.77 -8.61 8.24
C ARG A 216 -6.37 -7.23 8.52
N TYR A 217 -6.93 -7.06 9.65
CA TYR A 217 -7.68 -5.91 10.14
C TYR A 217 -7.05 -4.56 9.81
N GLY A 218 -7.90 -3.57 9.59
CA GLY A 218 -7.55 -2.16 9.69
C GLY A 218 -7.64 -1.72 11.15
N LEU A 219 -6.51 -1.39 11.78
CA LEU A 219 -6.43 -1.03 13.19
C LEU A 219 -6.03 0.44 13.38
N ARG A 220 -6.67 1.10 14.34
CA ARG A 220 -6.38 2.50 14.67
C ARG A 220 -5.11 2.60 15.49
N PRO A 221 -4.16 3.45 15.09
CA PRO A 221 -2.99 3.73 15.92
C PRO A 221 -3.39 4.53 17.17
N ALA A 222 -2.72 4.23 18.29
CA ALA A 222 -2.88 4.97 19.52
C ALA A 222 -2.30 6.38 19.43
N THR A 223 -2.93 7.33 20.11
CA THR A 223 -2.43 8.67 20.31
C THR A 223 -2.03 8.93 21.75
N VAL A 224 -1.08 9.83 21.95
CA VAL A 224 -0.70 10.31 23.28
C VAL A 224 -1.90 11.05 23.88
N SER A 225 -2.31 10.66 25.08
CA SER A 225 -3.51 11.18 25.76
C SER A 225 -3.59 12.72 25.72
N GLY A 226 -4.75 13.22 25.31
CA GLY A 226 -5.01 14.66 25.18
C GLY A 226 -4.34 15.35 23.99
N THR A 227 -3.76 14.59 23.06
CA THR A 227 -3.10 15.15 21.87
C THR A 227 -3.51 14.39 20.61
N SER A 228 -3.17 14.94 19.43
CA SER A 228 -3.23 14.24 18.14
C SER A 228 -1.93 13.54 17.76
N ARG A 229 -0.92 13.53 18.65
CA ARG A 229 0.38 12.92 18.39
C ARG A 229 0.28 11.40 18.53
N LEU A 230 0.83 10.67 17.57
CA LEU A 230 0.92 9.23 17.66
C LEU A 230 1.82 8.79 18.82
N VAL A 231 1.43 7.67 19.43
CA VAL A 231 2.35 6.92 20.30
C VAL A 231 3.47 6.36 19.42
N PRO A 232 4.75 6.49 19.85
CA PRO A 232 5.88 5.96 19.10
C PRO A 232 5.76 4.47 18.77
N LEU A 233 6.36 4.08 17.67
CA LEU A 233 6.47 2.68 17.24
C LEU A 233 7.31 1.87 18.24
N SER A 234 6.94 0.61 18.47
CA SER A 234 7.79 -0.39 19.09
C SER A 234 8.71 -0.96 18.01
N VAL A 235 9.99 -0.54 17.99
CA VAL A 235 10.96 -0.92 16.97
C VAL A 235 11.87 -2.05 17.48
N THR A 236 12.06 -3.10 16.67
CA THR A 236 12.98 -4.20 16.96
C THR A 236 14.33 -3.91 16.27
N GLY A 237 15.13 -3.03 16.88
CA GLY A 237 16.35 -2.50 16.28
C GLY A 237 17.41 -3.56 15.93
N ASP A 238 17.54 -4.63 16.72
CA ASP A 238 18.49 -5.70 16.47
C ASP A 238 18.22 -6.49 15.20
N LEU A 239 16.94 -6.52 14.75
CA LEU A 239 16.53 -7.16 13.51
C LEU A 239 16.65 -6.22 12.30
N ASP A 240 16.62 -4.90 12.49
CA ASP A 240 16.74 -3.91 11.42
C ASP A 240 18.20 -3.67 11.02
N THR A 241 18.88 -4.71 10.55
CA THR A 241 20.29 -4.62 10.14
C THR A 241 20.51 -3.72 8.93
N ARG A 242 19.46 -3.43 8.16
CA ARG A 242 19.46 -2.45 7.06
C ARG A 242 19.27 -1.01 7.57
N ARG A 243 18.82 -0.83 8.83
CA ARG A 243 18.56 0.47 9.45
C ARG A 243 17.50 1.29 8.72
N TRP A 244 16.46 0.63 8.18
CA TRP A 244 15.34 1.33 7.54
C TRP A 244 14.58 2.25 8.50
N LEU A 245 14.54 1.88 9.78
CA LEU A 245 13.87 2.64 10.83
C LEU A 245 14.80 3.56 11.62
N ASP A 246 16.03 3.79 11.16
CA ASP A 246 16.98 4.67 11.84
C ASP A 246 16.45 6.11 11.95
N GLY A 247 16.19 6.57 13.18
CA GLY A 247 15.62 7.87 13.47
C GLY A 247 14.13 8.01 13.14
N VAL A 248 13.41 6.91 12.88
CA VAL A 248 11.96 6.88 12.63
C VAL A 248 11.26 6.57 13.95
N ALA A 249 10.43 7.50 14.45
CA ALA A 249 9.69 7.32 15.68
C ALA A 249 8.22 6.98 15.45
N THR A 250 7.61 7.51 14.39
CA THR A 250 6.20 7.29 14.04
C THR A 250 6.07 7.22 12.53
N PHE A 251 4.98 6.62 12.05
CA PHE A 251 4.53 6.84 10.68
C PHE A 251 3.48 7.96 10.64
N ASN A 252 2.49 7.91 9.76
CA ASN A 252 1.41 8.89 9.70
C ASN A 252 0.19 8.44 10.52
N PHE A 253 -0.74 9.38 10.76
CA PHE A 253 -2.01 9.12 11.43
C PHE A 253 -3.07 8.70 10.41
N HIS A 254 -2.91 7.53 9.81
CA HIS A 254 -4.04 6.91 9.11
C HIS A 254 -4.90 6.16 10.12
N MET A 255 -6.23 6.36 10.06
CA MET A 255 -7.13 5.83 11.09
C MET A 255 -7.26 4.30 11.10
N HIS A 256 -6.79 3.63 10.05
CA HIS A 256 -6.93 2.19 9.88
C HIS A 256 -5.74 1.65 9.07
N LEU A 257 -4.71 1.26 9.78
CA LEU A 257 -3.52 0.65 9.21
C LEU A 257 -3.63 -0.88 9.26
N PRO A 258 -3.15 -1.59 8.24
CA PRO A 258 -3.25 -3.05 8.22
C PRO A 258 -2.38 -3.71 9.29
N HIS A 259 -2.92 -4.76 9.91
CA HIS A 259 -2.13 -5.70 10.68
C HIS A 259 -1.59 -6.81 9.77
N TYR A 260 -0.28 -7.00 9.78
CA TYR A 260 0.40 -8.07 9.06
C TYR A 260 0.65 -9.26 9.99
N ALA A 261 -0.21 -10.28 9.91
CA ALA A 261 -0.10 -11.48 10.73
C ALA A 261 0.95 -12.43 10.15
N VAL A 262 2.01 -12.70 10.92
CA VAL A 262 3.02 -13.70 10.53
C VAL A 262 2.42 -15.11 10.67
N THR A 263 2.61 -15.93 9.63
CA THR A 263 2.04 -17.29 9.53
C THR A 263 3.08 -18.42 9.58
N THR A 264 4.30 -18.09 10.02
CA THR A 264 5.40 -19.07 10.20
C THR A 264 5.99 -18.98 11.58
N ASP A 265 6.47 -20.11 12.10
CA ASP A 265 7.21 -20.19 13.35
C ASP A 265 8.74 -20.00 13.15
N ASP A 266 9.21 -19.91 11.89
CA ASP A 266 10.62 -19.64 11.60
C ASP A 266 10.95 -18.14 11.80
N PRO A 267 11.67 -17.78 12.88
CA PRO A 267 12.00 -16.40 13.16
C PRO A 267 12.97 -15.75 12.15
N LYS A 268 13.60 -16.58 11.30
CA LYS A 268 14.53 -16.10 10.26
C LYS A 268 13.82 -15.81 8.94
N ALA A 269 12.62 -16.36 8.74
CA ALA A 269 11.88 -16.20 7.50
C ALA A 269 11.41 -14.76 7.29
N ILE A 270 10.98 -14.11 8.39
CA ILE A 270 10.48 -12.73 8.36
C ILE A 270 10.69 -12.04 9.70
N HIS A 271 11.12 -10.80 9.64
CA HIS A 271 11.36 -9.95 10.80
C HIS A 271 10.25 -8.90 10.93
N VAL A 272 9.60 -8.82 12.10
CA VAL A 272 8.73 -7.70 12.44
C VAL A 272 9.60 -6.57 12.97
N LEU A 273 9.82 -5.55 12.13
CA LEU A 273 10.71 -4.43 12.44
C LEU A 273 10.01 -3.34 13.27
N ALA A 274 8.72 -3.11 13.00
CA ALA A 274 7.93 -2.15 13.78
C ALA A 274 6.54 -2.67 14.10
N ARG A 275 6.10 -2.38 15.33
CA ARG A 275 4.71 -2.52 15.77
C ARG A 275 4.17 -1.16 16.13
N GLN A 276 2.89 -0.96 15.87
CA GLN A 276 2.15 0.25 16.22
C GLN A 276 1.22 -0.06 17.41
N PRO A 277 1.30 0.68 18.51
CA PRO A 277 0.31 0.61 19.59
C PRO A 277 -1.10 0.93 19.09
N ILE A 278 -2.12 0.20 19.59
CA ILE A 278 -3.51 0.29 19.15
C ILE A 278 -4.28 1.30 20.02
N ASP A 279 -5.24 2.01 19.43
CA ASP A 279 -6.23 2.80 20.15
C ASP A 279 -7.17 1.87 20.94
N MET A 280 -6.85 1.66 22.23
CA MET A 280 -7.61 0.81 23.13
C MET A 280 -8.99 1.39 23.50
N SER A 281 -9.31 2.62 23.13
CA SER A 281 -10.61 3.25 23.40
C SER A 281 -11.73 2.73 22.51
N LYS A 282 -11.40 2.03 21.44
CA LYS A 282 -12.34 1.46 20.47
C LYS A 282 -12.32 -0.05 20.56
N PRO A 283 -13.46 -0.73 20.70
CA PRO A 283 -13.50 -2.19 20.76
C PRO A 283 -13.09 -2.78 19.41
N HIS A 284 -12.37 -3.92 19.47
CA HIS A 284 -12.03 -4.71 18.29
C HIS A 284 -11.76 -6.16 18.71
N PRO A 285 -12.12 -7.20 17.92
CA PRO A 285 -11.84 -8.60 18.26
C PRO A 285 -10.36 -8.86 18.57
N PHE A 286 -9.47 -8.20 17.86
CA PHE A 286 -8.03 -8.28 18.04
C PHE A 286 -7.58 -7.75 19.43
N ILE A 287 -8.23 -6.71 19.94
CA ILE A 287 -8.01 -6.16 21.29
C ILE A 287 -8.59 -7.10 22.34
N GLU A 288 -9.79 -7.65 22.13
CA GLU A 288 -10.40 -8.62 23.05
C GLU A 288 -9.56 -9.89 23.20
N ALA A 289 -8.79 -10.26 22.19
CA ALA A 289 -7.80 -11.33 22.24
C ALA A 289 -6.52 -10.97 23.02
N GLY A 290 -6.46 -9.78 23.64
CA GLY A 290 -5.35 -9.33 24.50
C GLY A 290 -4.23 -8.61 23.79
N ASN A 291 -4.38 -8.26 22.51
CA ASN A 291 -3.36 -7.53 21.75
C ASN A 291 -3.41 -6.03 22.04
N THR A 292 -2.26 -5.41 22.23
CA THR A 292 -2.09 -3.97 22.49
C THR A 292 -1.34 -3.25 21.39
N GLU A 293 -0.74 -3.97 20.47
CA GLU A 293 -0.01 -3.45 19.32
C GLU A 293 -0.13 -4.40 18.12
N PHE A 294 0.08 -3.88 16.91
CA PHE A 294 -0.03 -4.65 15.69
C PHE A 294 1.20 -4.48 14.80
N ASN A 295 1.50 -5.51 14.02
CA ASN A 295 2.64 -5.52 13.11
C ASN A 295 2.39 -4.58 11.94
N MET A 296 3.26 -3.60 11.75
CA MET A 296 3.08 -2.54 10.77
C MET A 296 4.13 -2.54 9.66
N PHE A 297 5.37 -2.88 9.99
CA PHE A 297 6.47 -2.91 9.05
C PHE A 297 7.30 -4.19 9.23
N LEU A 298 7.36 -5.00 8.17
CA LEU A 298 8.02 -6.29 8.20
C LEU A 298 9.05 -6.39 7.07
N TRP A 299 10.06 -7.20 7.29
CA TRP A 299 11.14 -7.44 6.36
C TRP A 299 11.47 -8.93 6.24
N MET A 300 11.53 -9.42 5.01
CA MET A 300 12.12 -10.70 4.67
C MET A 300 13.53 -10.45 4.12
N PRO A 301 14.58 -10.79 4.89
CA PRO A 301 15.97 -10.63 4.44
C PRO A 301 16.28 -11.55 3.28
N PRO A 302 17.34 -11.26 2.49
CA PRO A 302 17.86 -12.16 1.47
C PRO A 302 18.04 -13.57 2.01
N CYS A 303 17.62 -14.58 1.21
CA CYS A 303 17.71 -15.99 1.59
C CYS A 303 17.79 -16.89 0.36
N GLY A 304 18.69 -17.86 0.37
CA GLY A 304 18.88 -18.78 -0.74
C GLY A 304 19.28 -18.05 -2.03
N GLU A 305 18.53 -18.29 -3.10
CA GLU A 305 18.75 -17.63 -4.40
C GLU A 305 18.23 -16.19 -4.45
N ARG A 306 17.41 -15.78 -3.47
CA ARG A 306 16.87 -14.44 -3.39
C ARG A 306 17.89 -13.49 -2.74
N ALA A 307 18.55 -12.68 -3.54
CA ALA A 307 19.50 -11.65 -3.10
C ALA A 307 18.80 -10.33 -2.72
N GLY A 308 17.58 -10.10 -3.19
CA GLY A 308 16.78 -8.91 -2.92
C GLY A 308 16.00 -8.99 -1.60
N ASP A 309 15.62 -7.83 -1.12
CA ASP A 309 14.80 -7.65 0.08
C ASP A 309 13.31 -7.66 -0.26
N ILE A 310 12.45 -8.16 0.64
CA ILE A 310 11.00 -7.97 0.55
C ILE A 310 10.54 -7.24 1.81
N LEU A 311 9.83 -6.13 1.62
CA LEU A 311 9.22 -5.32 2.67
C LEU A 311 7.70 -5.42 2.59
N LEU A 312 7.06 -5.49 3.76
CA LEU A 312 5.61 -5.33 3.87
C LEU A 312 5.33 -4.06 4.65
N ALA A 313 4.61 -3.16 4.01
CA ALA A 313 4.28 -1.85 4.55
C ALA A 313 3.00 -1.34 3.88
N ASP A 314 2.18 -0.59 4.59
CA ASP A 314 1.00 0.01 4.00
C ASP A 314 1.37 1.14 3.02
N SER A 315 0.61 1.29 1.94
CA SER A 315 0.82 2.35 0.95
C SER A 315 0.65 3.76 1.55
N THR A 316 -0.14 3.87 2.60
CA THR A 316 -0.41 5.16 3.27
C THR A 316 0.81 5.74 3.98
N ILE A 317 1.82 4.92 4.34
CA ILE A 317 3.07 5.47 4.90
C ILE A 317 3.98 6.12 3.85
N PHE A 318 3.57 6.13 2.59
CA PHE A 318 4.25 6.84 1.51
C PHE A 318 3.55 8.14 1.10
N THR A 319 2.64 8.66 1.95
CA THR A 319 1.94 9.93 1.76
C THR A 319 1.98 10.81 3.00
N THR A 320 1.99 12.12 2.82
CA THR A 320 1.86 13.12 3.89
C THR A 320 0.42 13.55 4.18
N LEU A 321 -0.56 13.00 3.47
CA LEU A 321 -1.98 13.34 3.67
C LEU A 321 -2.48 13.15 5.11
N PHE A 322 -1.83 12.24 5.85
CA PHE A 322 -2.21 11.90 7.22
C PHE A 322 -1.16 12.36 8.24
N GLY A 323 -0.35 13.36 7.92
CA GLY A 323 0.72 13.87 8.79
C GLY A 323 1.94 12.95 8.88
N GLY A 324 2.77 13.14 9.90
CA GLY A 324 3.99 12.34 10.13
C GLY A 324 5.20 12.80 9.32
N ASP A 325 5.20 14.01 8.81
CA ASP A 325 6.12 14.51 7.77
C ASP A 325 7.60 14.25 8.07
N GLU A 326 8.14 14.73 9.18
CA GLU A 326 9.58 14.55 9.49
C GLU A 326 9.99 13.08 9.63
N SER A 327 9.15 12.28 10.30
CA SER A 327 9.41 10.86 10.52
C SER A 327 9.26 10.06 9.23
N LEU A 328 8.25 10.39 8.40
CA LEU A 328 8.06 9.79 7.09
C LEU A 328 9.19 10.14 6.13
N GLU A 329 9.60 11.40 6.06
CA GLU A 329 10.74 11.80 5.23
C GLU A 329 12.03 11.07 5.64
N ARG A 330 12.23 10.87 6.93
CA ARG A 330 13.37 10.10 7.43
C ARG A 330 13.30 8.64 6.95
N PHE A 331 12.13 8.02 7.07
CA PHE A 331 11.88 6.68 6.58
C PHE A 331 12.11 6.57 5.07
N TRP A 332 11.57 7.48 4.28
CA TRP A 332 11.74 7.49 2.82
C TRP A 332 13.20 7.66 2.41
N LYS A 333 13.95 8.56 3.09
CA LYS A 333 15.38 8.72 2.89
C LYS A 333 16.13 7.41 3.18
N ASN A 334 15.79 6.75 4.29
CA ASN A 334 16.41 5.47 4.62
C ASN A 334 16.17 4.43 3.53
N VAL A 335 14.92 4.29 3.06
CA VAL A 335 14.58 3.34 1.98
C VAL A 335 15.27 3.72 0.66
N ALA A 336 15.44 5.01 0.38
CA ALA A 336 16.02 5.49 -0.88
C ALA A 336 17.54 5.26 -0.97
N ILE A 337 18.27 5.27 0.15
CA ILE A 337 19.74 5.20 0.18
C ILE A 337 20.27 3.81 0.52
N LYS A 338 19.46 2.92 1.04
CA LYS A 338 19.83 1.55 1.49
C LYS A 338 19.47 0.50 0.47
#